data_4e4b2fa52b0ac77e8faeafe375f1b874
#
_entry.id   4e4b2fa52b0ac77e8faeafe375f1b874
#
_cell.length_a   1.000
_cell.length_b   1.000
_cell.length_c   1.000
_cell.angle_alpha   90.00
_cell.angle_beta   90.00
_cell.angle_gamma   90.00
#
_symmetry.space_group_name_H-M   'P 1'
#
loop_
_entity.id
_entity.type
_entity.pdbx_description
1 polymer ?
#
loop_
_entity_poly.entity_id
_entity_poly.type
_entity_poly.pdbx_seq_one_letter_code
_entity_poly.pdbx_strand_id
1 'polypeptide(L)'
;MGRYIVKRIGYMLLVLVILSFLMFIIYNMVPSNRAYTDAKAEIQTMKKGMSAADMDTRFQELYLKYQRRYGTDTNNMVIRYLRWVGLYPLYDGSYSGLLQGNFGYSYEARDEVINVVKPRMGNTIFINIFATILALGITIPLGIHCAVKKNSRGDQAVQMLTIIGY
;
A
#
# COMPACT_ATOMS: atom_id res chain seq x y z
N MET A 1 -25.08 -21.74 -8.81
CA MET A 1 -24.76 -20.34 -8.48
C MET A 1 -23.48 -20.27 -7.65
N GLY A 2 -23.37 -20.96 -6.50
CA GLY A 2 -22.18 -20.87 -5.62
C GLY A 2 -20.83 -21.20 -6.28
N ARG A 3 -20.76 -22.27 -7.07
CA ARG A 3 -19.54 -22.67 -7.78
C ARG A 3 -19.03 -21.62 -8.78
N TYR A 4 -19.92 -20.86 -9.39
CA TYR A 4 -19.56 -19.76 -10.29
C TYR A 4 -18.96 -18.59 -9.51
N ILE A 5 -19.57 -18.21 -8.38
CA ILE A 5 -19.10 -17.13 -7.51
C ILE A 5 -17.70 -17.45 -6.95
N VAL A 6 -17.51 -18.67 -6.43
CA VAL A 6 -16.20 -19.12 -5.89
C VAL A 6 -15.11 -19.06 -6.96
N LYS A 7 -15.42 -19.53 -8.19
CA LYS A 7 -14.48 -19.49 -9.31
C LYS A 7 -14.12 -18.04 -9.68
N ARG A 8 -15.08 -17.12 -9.67
CA ARG A 8 -14.85 -15.70 -9.96
C ARG A 8 -14.02 -15.02 -8.89
N ILE A 9 -14.30 -15.30 -7.61
CA ILE A 9 -13.47 -14.81 -6.50
C ILE A 9 -12.03 -15.35 -6.60
N GLY A 10 -11.86 -16.64 -6.95
CA GLY A 10 -10.56 -17.23 -7.16
C GLY A 10 -9.74 -16.54 -8.25
N TYR A 11 -10.37 -16.21 -9.38
CA TYR A 11 -9.71 -15.44 -10.44
C TYR A 11 -9.36 -14.00 -10.01
N MET A 12 -10.24 -13.33 -9.25
CA MET A 12 -9.95 -12.01 -8.74
C MET A 12 -8.75 -12.02 -7.80
N LEU A 13 -8.68 -13.00 -6.88
CA LEU A 13 -7.54 -13.17 -5.98
C LEU A 13 -6.24 -13.48 -6.74
N LEU A 14 -6.30 -14.35 -7.74
CA LEU A 14 -5.15 -14.67 -8.59
C LEU A 14 -4.61 -13.43 -9.30
N VAL A 15 -5.49 -12.65 -9.93
CA VAL A 15 -5.11 -11.39 -10.59
C VAL A 15 -4.51 -10.40 -9.58
N LEU A 16 -5.11 -10.27 -8.40
CA LEU A 16 -4.60 -9.40 -7.33
C LEU A 16 -3.18 -9.81 -6.90
N VAL A 17 -2.92 -11.11 -6.71
CA VAL A 17 -1.59 -11.63 -6.35
C VAL A 17 -0.57 -11.33 -7.46
N ILE A 18 -0.93 -11.57 -8.72
CA ILE A 18 -0.04 -11.29 -9.86
C ILE A 18 0.29 -9.79 -9.94
N LEU A 19 -0.73 -8.92 -9.85
CA LEU A 19 -0.53 -7.47 -9.91
C LEU A 19 0.29 -6.96 -8.72
N SER A 20 0.03 -7.46 -7.50
CA SER A 20 0.80 -7.06 -6.32
C SER A 20 2.25 -7.49 -6.43
N PHE A 21 2.52 -8.69 -6.98
CA PHE A 21 3.88 -9.17 -7.20
C PHE A 21 4.61 -8.33 -8.26
N LEU A 22 3.95 -8.01 -9.37
CA LEU A 22 4.52 -7.14 -10.40
C LEU A 22 4.85 -5.74 -9.84
N MET A 23 3.92 -5.13 -9.10
CA MET A 23 4.16 -3.84 -8.45
C MET A 23 5.30 -3.91 -7.43
N PHE A 24 5.38 -5.01 -6.67
CA PHE A 24 6.48 -5.24 -5.73
C PHE A 24 7.83 -5.30 -6.46
N ILE A 25 7.92 -6.01 -7.60
CA ILE A 25 9.14 -6.08 -8.41
C ILE A 25 9.51 -4.68 -8.91
N ILE A 26 8.58 -3.97 -9.55
CA ILE A 26 8.83 -2.62 -10.10
C ILE A 26 9.35 -1.69 -9.02
N TYR A 27 8.71 -1.68 -7.84
CA TYR A 27 9.13 -0.85 -6.72
C TYR A 27 10.53 -1.21 -6.20
N ASN A 28 10.86 -2.50 -6.16
CA ASN A 28 12.16 -2.98 -5.69
C ASN A 28 13.28 -2.92 -6.75
N MET A 29 12.96 -2.67 -8.02
CA MET A 29 13.95 -2.40 -9.07
C MET A 29 14.56 -0.99 -8.95
N VAL A 30 13.89 -0.07 -8.26
CA VAL A 30 14.45 1.25 -7.98
C VAL A 30 15.57 1.09 -6.95
N PRO A 31 16.84 1.37 -7.31
CA PRO A 31 17.96 1.20 -6.41
C PRO A 31 17.83 2.18 -5.23
N SER A 32 17.54 1.65 -4.05
CA SER A 32 17.48 2.44 -2.83
C SER A 32 18.68 2.12 -1.95
N ASN A 33 19.66 3.02 -1.89
CA ASN A 33 20.80 2.92 -0.97
C ASN A 33 20.45 3.40 0.46
N ARG A 34 19.15 3.36 0.83
CA ARG A 34 18.65 3.94 2.08
C ARG A 34 19.25 3.25 3.32
N ALA A 35 19.39 1.92 3.32
CA ALA A 35 20.03 1.21 4.41
C ALA A 35 21.47 1.72 4.65
N TYR A 36 22.21 1.97 3.57
CA TYR A 36 23.55 2.53 3.64
C TYR A 36 23.54 3.97 4.16
N THR A 37 22.63 4.79 3.62
CA THR A 37 22.54 6.21 3.98
C THR A 37 22.16 6.38 5.45
N ASP A 38 21.20 5.61 5.96
CA ASP A 38 20.75 5.68 7.34
C ASP A 38 21.79 5.12 8.31
N ALA A 39 22.45 4.01 7.96
CA ALA A 39 23.59 3.49 8.74
C ALA A 39 24.73 4.51 8.81
N LYS A 40 25.05 5.18 7.70
CA LYS A 40 26.07 6.22 7.64
C LYS A 40 25.70 7.45 8.47
N ALA A 41 24.44 7.86 8.43
CA ALA A 41 23.95 8.98 9.23
C ALA A 41 24.01 8.66 10.73
N GLU A 42 23.58 7.47 11.15
CA GLU A 42 23.60 7.06 12.55
C GLU A 42 25.04 6.96 13.09
N ILE A 43 25.98 6.38 12.32
CA ILE A 43 27.36 6.29 12.77
C ILE A 43 28.04 7.66 12.86
N GLN A 44 27.67 8.62 12.00
CA GLN A 44 28.21 9.98 12.10
C GLN A 44 27.79 10.69 13.37
N THR A 45 26.63 10.39 13.93
CA THR A 45 26.18 10.92 15.22
C THR A 45 26.94 10.31 16.41
N MET A 46 27.42 9.06 16.25
CA MET A 46 28.15 8.31 17.29
C MET A 46 29.67 8.51 17.23
N LYS A 47 30.20 9.25 16.27
CA LYS A 47 31.62 9.36 15.91
C LYS A 47 32.54 9.90 17.01
N LYS A 48 32.03 10.51 18.08
CA LYS A 48 32.86 11.05 19.16
C LYS A 48 33.49 9.93 20.02
N GLY A 49 34.79 9.67 19.83
CA GLY A 49 35.58 8.80 20.69
C GLY A 49 35.79 7.36 20.22
N MET A 50 35.36 7.00 19.02
CA MET A 50 35.52 5.64 18.46
C MET A 50 36.81 5.51 17.63
N SER A 51 37.50 4.36 17.74
CA SER A 51 38.55 3.94 16.81
C SER A 51 38.04 3.68 15.41
N ALA A 52 38.89 3.82 14.39
CA ALA A 52 38.49 3.55 13.00
C ALA A 52 38.00 2.10 12.79
N ALA A 53 38.61 1.13 13.46
CA ALA A 53 38.20 -0.28 13.39
C ALA A 53 36.83 -0.53 14.04
N ASP A 54 36.56 0.12 15.19
CA ASP A 54 35.29 0.03 15.89
C ASP A 54 34.15 0.68 15.07
N MET A 55 34.47 1.78 14.38
CA MET A 55 33.53 2.45 13.49
C MET A 55 33.12 1.57 12.32
N ASP A 56 34.05 0.84 11.71
CA ASP A 56 33.74 -0.02 10.56
C ASP A 56 32.88 -1.23 11.01
N THR A 57 33.22 -1.86 12.11
CA THR A 57 32.44 -2.95 12.70
C THR A 57 31.02 -2.47 13.04
N ARG A 58 30.91 -1.31 13.67
CA ARG A 58 29.60 -0.74 14.05
C ARG A 58 28.76 -0.33 12.84
N PHE A 59 29.42 0.17 11.78
CA PHE A 59 28.75 0.48 10.53
C PHE A 59 28.16 -0.77 9.89
N GLN A 60 28.90 -1.88 9.86
CA GLN A 60 28.39 -3.15 9.29
C GLN A 60 27.19 -3.68 10.09
N GLU A 61 27.22 -3.61 11.42
CA GLU A 61 26.09 -3.99 12.27
C GLU A 61 24.86 -3.13 11.97
N LEU A 62 25.01 -1.81 11.90
CA LEU A 62 23.93 -0.88 11.58
C LEU A 62 23.39 -1.09 10.18
N TYR A 63 24.28 -1.31 9.20
CA TYR A 63 23.88 -1.57 7.83
C TYR A 63 23.04 -2.85 7.71
N LEU A 64 23.45 -3.94 8.35
CA LEU A 64 22.67 -5.17 8.42
C LEU A 64 21.33 -4.97 9.14
N LYS A 65 21.31 -4.21 10.24
CA LYS A 65 20.08 -3.86 10.96
C LYS A 65 19.10 -3.12 10.05
N TYR A 66 19.57 -2.13 9.28
CA TYR A 66 18.74 -1.39 8.33
C TYR A 66 18.33 -2.23 7.13
N GLN A 67 19.21 -3.07 6.59
CA GLN A 67 18.84 -4.02 5.52
C GLN A 67 17.71 -4.96 5.96
N ARG A 68 17.78 -5.51 7.18
CA ARG A 68 16.71 -6.35 7.74
C ARG A 68 15.42 -5.57 7.94
N ARG A 69 15.52 -4.35 8.47
CA ARG A 69 14.37 -3.46 8.67
C ARG A 69 13.65 -3.10 7.36
N TYR A 70 14.40 -2.94 6.29
CA TYR A 70 13.90 -2.59 4.98
C TYR A 70 13.63 -3.81 4.08
N GLY A 71 13.89 -5.01 4.58
CA GLY A 71 13.70 -6.26 3.83
C GLY A 71 14.58 -6.38 2.58
N THR A 72 15.73 -5.67 2.56
CA THR A 72 16.67 -5.66 1.44
C THR A 72 17.86 -6.59 1.63
N ASP A 73 17.83 -7.40 2.67
CA ASP A 73 18.88 -8.32 3.09
C ASP A 73 19.05 -9.55 2.18
N THR A 74 18.04 -9.86 1.38
CA THR A 74 18.03 -11.01 0.47
C THR A 74 17.89 -10.55 -0.97
N ASN A 75 18.72 -11.08 -1.89
CA ASN A 75 18.64 -10.81 -3.32
C ASN A 75 17.45 -11.52 -4.01
N ASN A 76 16.85 -12.51 -3.37
CA ASN A 76 15.75 -13.26 -3.95
C ASN A 76 14.44 -12.48 -3.81
N MET A 77 13.96 -11.91 -4.91
CA MET A 77 12.71 -11.11 -4.96
C MET A 77 11.48 -11.90 -4.50
N VAL A 78 11.43 -13.20 -4.77
CA VAL A 78 10.31 -14.04 -4.35
C VAL A 78 10.26 -14.20 -2.83
N ILE A 79 11.41 -14.45 -2.20
CA ILE A 79 11.49 -14.55 -0.73
C ILE A 79 11.13 -13.21 -0.08
N ARG A 80 11.60 -12.09 -0.64
CA ARG A 80 11.26 -10.75 -0.17
C ARG A 80 9.76 -10.49 -0.26
N TYR A 81 9.14 -10.86 -1.36
CA TYR A 81 7.70 -10.74 -1.55
C TYR A 81 6.92 -11.61 -0.56
N LEU A 82 7.30 -12.88 -0.40
CA LEU A 82 6.65 -13.79 0.55
C LEU A 82 6.78 -13.32 2.01
N ARG A 83 7.91 -12.73 2.39
CA ARG A 83 8.09 -12.07 3.69
C ARG A 83 7.20 -10.85 3.84
N TRP A 84 7.14 -9.99 2.81
CA TRP A 84 6.29 -8.81 2.82
C TRP A 84 4.80 -9.16 2.94
N VAL A 85 4.36 -10.22 2.25
CA VAL A 85 2.99 -10.73 2.41
C VAL A 85 2.77 -11.38 3.79
N GLY A 86 3.83 -11.92 4.43
CA GLY A 86 3.76 -12.63 5.72
C GLY A 86 3.61 -14.15 5.58
N LEU A 87 3.94 -14.71 4.41
CA LEU A 87 3.91 -16.16 4.14
C LEU A 87 5.26 -16.85 4.40
N TYR A 88 6.34 -16.11 4.53
CA TYR A 88 7.67 -16.61 4.82
C TYR A 88 8.22 -15.99 6.11
N PRO A 89 8.88 -16.79 6.98
CA PRO A 89 9.35 -16.30 8.27
C PRO A 89 10.47 -15.26 8.13
N LEU A 90 10.50 -14.32 9.08
CA LEU A 90 11.61 -13.41 9.27
C LEU A 90 12.82 -14.14 9.90
N TYR A 91 13.91 -13.42 10.14
CA TYR A 91 15.13 -13.95 10.75
C TYR A 91 14.97 -14.55 12.14
N ASP A 92 14.03 -14.03 12.92
CA ASP A 92 13.67 -14.46 14.26
C ASP A 92 12.66 -15.64 14.29
N GLY A 93 12.31 -16.15 13.11
CA GLY A 93 11.31 -17.22 12.95
C GLY A 93 9.88 -16.73 13.08
N SER A 94 9.64 -15.43 13.32
CA SER A 94 8.29 -14.87 13.40
C SER A 94 7.69 -14.64 12.01
N TYR A 95 6.37 -14.69 11.92
CA TYR A 95 5.62 -14.32 10.71
C TYR A 95 5.05 -12.92 10.91
N SER A 96 5.60 -11.95 10.21
CA SER A 96 5.14 -10.57 10.27
C SER A 96 5.16 -9.96 8.88
N GLY A 97 3.98 -9.63 8.37
CA GLY A 97 3.80 -9.07 7.03
C GLY A 97 2.39 -8.51 6.86
N LEU A 98 2.00 -8.28 5.62
CA LEU A 98 0.70 -7.68 5.27
C LEU A 98 -0.49 -8.45 5.88
N LEU A 99 -0.45 -9.79 5.85
CA LEU A 99 -1.51 -10.64 6.40
C LEU A 99 -1.65 -10.53 7.92
N GLN A 100 -0.57 -10.18 8.63
CA GLN A 100 -0.54 -9.96 10.07
C GLN A 100 -0.77 -8.49 10.46
N GLY A 101 -1.09 -7.62 9.47
CA GLY A 101 -1.32 -6.20 9.69
C GLY A 101 -0.05 -5.36 9.77
N ASN A 102 1.12 -5.94 9.49
CA ASN A 102 2.37 -5.20 9.39
C ASN A 102 2.56 -4.68 7.96
N PHE A 103 2.29 -3.39 7.76
CA PHE A 103 2.44 -2.70 6.48
C PHE A 103 3.86 -2.22 6.19
N GLY A 104 4.81 -2.55 7.08
CA GLY A 104 6.20 -2.14 6.98
C GLY A 104 6.46 -0.74 7.54
N TYR A 105 7.63 -0.21 7.21
CA TYR A 105 8.14 1.05 7.73
C TYR A 105 8.22 2.11 6.63
N SER A 106 7.71 3.30 6.92
CA SER A 106 7.77 4.45 6.01
C SER A 106 9.11 5.15 6.13
N TYR A 107 9.86 5.22 5.03
CA TYR A 107 11.15 5.90 4.99
C TYR A 107 11.04 7.41 5.15
N GLU A 108 9.97 7.98 4.64
CA GLU A 108 9.75 9.43 4.60
C GLU A 108 9.26 9.95 5.95
N ALA A 109 8.30 9.26 6.55
CA ALA A 109 7.75 9.62 7.85
C ALA A 109 8.60 9.11 9.02
N ARG A 110 9.56 8.21 8.79
CA ARG A 110 10.39 7.53 9.81
C ARG A 110 9.58 6.84 10.91
N ASP A 111 8.42 6.31 10.52
CA ASP A 111 7.48 5.64 11.41
C ASP A 111 6.85 4.43 10.70
N GLU A 112 6.12 3.60 11.42
CA GLU A 112 5.37 2.51 10.82
C GLU A 112 4.29 3.05 9.87
N VAL A 113 4.10 2.39 8.73
CA VAL A 113 3.12 2.81 7.71
C VAL A 113 1.72 2.93 8.31
N ILE A 114 1.33 2.04 9.21
CA ILE A 114 0.02 2.06 9.84
C ILE A 114 -0.22 3.35 10.65
N ASN A 115 0.80 3.85 11.36
CA ASN A 115 0.72 5.07 12.15
C ASN A 115 0.59 6.32 11.26
N VAL A 116 1.17 6.27 10.08
CA VAL A 116 1.10 7.37 9.09
C VAL A 116 -0.23 7.40 8.37
N VAL A 117 -0.77 6.22 8.03
CA VAL A 117 -1.97 6.07 7.20
C VAL A 117 -3.25 6.17 8.02
N LYS A 118 -3.30 5.53 9.19
CA LYS A 118 -4.49 5.45 10.04
C LYS A 118 -5.15 6.81 10.36
N PRO A 119 -4.41 7.87 10.74
CA PRO A 119 -5.01 9.18 11.02
C PRO A 119 -5.65 9.82 9.77
N ARG A 120 -5.09 9.55 8.58
CA ARG A 120 -5.58 10.12 7.32
C ARG A 120 -6.76 9.34 6.74
N MET A 121 -6.83 8.03 6.99
CA MET A 121 -7.94 7.17 6.51
C MET A 121 -9.30 7.63 7.02
N GLY A 122 -9.41 8.05 8.27
CA GLY A 122 -10.68 8.45 8.87
C GLY A 122 -11.39 9.54 8.06
N ASN A 123 -10.67 10.60 7.72
CA ASN A 123 -11.21 11.70 6.93
C ASN A 123 -11.59 11.26 5.50
N THR A 124 -10.75 10.44 4.86
CA THR A 124 -11.02 9.94 3.51
C THR A 124 -12.25 9.04 3.48
N ILE A 125 -12.38 8.13 4.44
CA ILE A 125 -13.54 7.24 4.56
C ILE A 125 -14.81 8.07 4.78
N PHE A 126 -14.77 9.03 5.71
CA PHE A 126 -15.92 9.88 6.01
C PHE A 126 -16.40 10.65 4.76
N ILE A 127 -15.48 11.30 4.05
CA ILE A 127 -15.80 12.05 2.82
C ILE A 127 -16.38 11.12 1.75
N ASN A 128 -15.78 9.94 1.54
CA ASN A 128 -16.24 8.98 0.54
C ASN A 128 -17.62 8.40 0.86
N ILE A 129 -17.90 8.08 2.13
CA ILE A 129 -19.22 7.60 2.55
C ILE A 129 -20.26 8.70 2.27
N PHE A 130 -19.98 9.94 2.68
CA PHE A 130 -20.89 11.05 2.47
C PHE A 130 -21.13 11.34 0.98
N ALA A 131 -20.06 11.37 0.19
CA ALA A 131 -20.14 11.53 -1.26
C ALA A 131 -20.96 10.41 -1.93
N THR A 132 -20.77 9.18 -1.51
CA THR A 132 -21.51 8.03 -2.04
C THR A 132 -23.00 8.12 -1.71
N ILE A 133 -23.34 8.46 -0.46
CA ILE A 133 -24.75 8.63 -0.04
C ILE A 133 -25.40 9.75 -0.85
N LEU A 134 -24.74 10.89 -1.02
CA LEU A 134 -25.26 11.99 -1.84
C LEU A 134 -25.41 11.59 -3.30
N ALA A 135 -24.40 10.94 -3.88
CA ALA A 135 -24.44 10.50 -5.27
C ALA A 135 -25.62 9.55 -5.52
N LEU A 136 -25.77 8.50 -4.68
CA LEU A 136 -26.88 7.54 -4.80
C LEU A 136 -28.22 8.20 -4.51
N GLY A 137 -28.29 9.07 -3.49
CA GLY A 137 -29.50 9.79 -3.12
C GLY A 137 -30.05 10.72 -4.21
N ILE A 138 -29.17 11.25 -5.07
CA ILE A 138 -29.54 12.07 -6.23
C ILE A 138 -29.78 11.20 -7.47
N THR A 139 -28.87 10.26 -7.75
CA THR A 139 -28.90 9.47 -9.00
C THR A 139 -30.09 8.53 -9.06
N ILE A 140 -30.45 7.86 -7.94
CA ILE A 140 -31.56 6.91 -7.95
C ILE A 140 -32.91 7.60 -8.22
N PRO A 141 -33.32 8.67 -7.51
CA PRO A 141 -34.59 9.36 -7.81
C PRO A 141 -34.62 9.98 -9.21
N LEU A 142 -33.50 10.57 -9.66
CA LEU A 142 -33.40 11.12 -11.01
C LEU A 142 -33.52 10.02 -12.07
N GLY A 143 -32.85 8.89 -11.90
CA GLY A 143 -32.94 7.75 -12.82
C GLY A 143 -34.36 7.20 -12.91
N ILE A 144 -35.06 7.05 -11.77
CA ILE A 144 -36.47 6.62 -11.74
C ILE A 144 -37.35 7.66 -12.44
N HIS A 145 -37.16 8.94 -12.17
CA HIS A 145 -37.95 9.99 -12.82
C HIS A 145 -37.78 10.00 -14.35
N CYS A 146 -36.54 9.89 -14.84
CA CYS A 146 -36.25 9.81 -16.27
C CYS A 146 -36.83 8.54 -16.91
N ALA A 147 -36.80 7.39 -16.22
CA ALA A 147 -37.36 6.15 -16.70
C ALA A 147 -38.91 6.19 -16.83
N VAL A 148 -39.58 6.80 -15.83
CA VAL A 148 -41.06 6.91 -15.83
C VAL A 148 -41.56 7.96 -16.82
N LYS A 149 -40.85 9.11 -16.92
CA LYS A 149 -41.23 10.20 -17.83
C LYS A 149 -40.25 10.35 -18.99
N LYS A 150 -40.06 9.29 -19.74
CA LYS A 150 -39.19 9.24 -20.92
C LYS A 150 -39.57 10.34 -21.93
N ASN A 151 -38.56 11.03 -22.48
CA ASN A 151 -38.71 12.18 -23.40
C ASN A 151 -39.35 13.44 -22.80
N SER A 152 -39.51 13.55 -21.50
CA SER A 152 -39.91 14.79 -20.85
C SER A 152 -38.76 15.84 -20.88
N ARG A 153 -39.12 17.10 -20.66
CA ARG A 153 -38.11 18.18 -20.55
C ARG A 153 -37.08 17.92 -19.44
N GLY A 154 -37.50 17.25 -18.35
CA GLY A 154 -36.61 16.86 -17.26
C GLY A 154 -35.62 15.78 -17.70
N ASP A 155 -36.07 14.76 -18.44
CA ASP A 155 -35.22 13.71 -18.98
C ASP A 155 -34.17 14.29 -19.96
N GLN A 156 -34.60 15.18 -20.86
CA GLN A 156 -33.69 15.86 -21.80
C GLN A 156 -32.66 16.73 -21.08
N ALA A 157 -33.06 17.45 -20.03
CA ALA A 157 -32.14 18.25 -19.24
C ALA A 157 -31.09 17.39 -18.51
N VAL A 158 -31.48 16.25 -17.92
CA VAL A 158 -30.56 15.30 -17.27
C VAL A 158 -29.60 14.70 -18.30
N GLN A 159 -30.07 14.33 -19.50
CA GLN A 159 -29.23 13.83 -20.58
C GLN A 159 -28.21 14.90 -21.03
N MET A 160 -28.63 16.15 -21.22
CA MET A 160 -27.72 17.25 -21.56
C MET A 160 -26.66 17.49 -20.48
N LEU A 161 -27.07 17.51 -19.21
CA LEU A 161 -26.14 17.66 -18.08
C LEU A 161 -25.13 16.51 -18.03
N THR A 162 -25.56 15.30 -18.30
CA THR A 162 -24.67 14.13 -18.33
C THR A 162 -23.64 14.22 -19.46
N ILE A 163 -24.04 14.70 -20.66
CA ILE A 163 -23.16 14.87 -21.81
C ILE A 163 -22.13 15.99 -21.56
N ILE A 164 -22.55 17.09 -20.93
CA ILE A 164 -21.66 18.23 -20.62
C ILE A 164 -20.68 17.89 -19.47
N GLY A 165 -21.12 17.03 -18.54
CA GLY A 165 -20.30 16.64 -17.38
C GLY A 165 -19.33 15.49 -17.63
N TYR A 166 -19.43 14.80 -18.77
CA TYR A 166 -18.55 13.70 -19.16
C TYR A 166 -17.47 14.21 -20.10
#